data_6904c1f195e021d4ab59ca0e4ba3b9f3
#
_entry.id   6904c1f195e021d4ab59ca0e4ba3b9f3
#
_cell.length_a   1.000
_cell.length_b   1.000
_cell.length_c   1.000
_cell.angle_alpha   90.00
_cell.angle_beta   90.00
_cell.angle_gamma   90.00
#
_symmetry.space_group_name_H-M   'P 1'
#
loop_
_entity.id
_entity.type
_entity.pdbx_description
1 polymer ?
#
loop_
_entity_poly.entity_id
_entity_poly.type
_entity_poly.pdbx_seq_one_letter_code
_entity_poly.pdbx_strand_id
1 'polypeptide(L)' 'MTELTKEQAIENIYKSLEDDNNDIDTHIMALKEILKKENTNVVTVEPARLIQNNRQGRKLMQAYFKKRGVIVTFKDK' A
#
# COMPACT_ATOMS: atom_id res chain seq x y z
N MET A 1 17.27 -13.43 -10.38
CA MET A 1 16.57 -12.21 -10.07
C MET A 1 15.57 -12.44 -8.95
N THR A 2 15.62 -11.63 -7.94
CA THR A 2 14.79 -11.82 -6.75
C THR A 2 13.40 -11.24 -6.99
N GLU A 3 12.37 -12.02 -6.75
CA GLU A 3 11.02 -11.50 -6.85
C GLU A 3 10.73 -10.60 -5.66
N LEU A 4 9.96 -9.56 -5.92
CA LEU A 4 9.55 -8.64 -4.87
C LEU A 4 8.55 -9.34 -3.96
N THR A 5 8.81 -9.30 -2.66
CA THR A 5 7.88 -9.88 -1.70
C THR A 5 6.77 -8.87 -1.38
N LYS A 6 5.69 -9.37 -0.78
CA LYS A 6 4.59 -8.50 -0.38
C LYS A 6 5.08 -7.45 0.61
N GLU A 7 5.91 -7.87 1.56
CA GLU A 7 6.45 -6.93 2.53
C GLU A 7 7.32 -5.87 1.89
N GLN A 8 8.13 -6.25 0.91
CA GLN A 8 8.96 -5.29 0.20
C GLN A 8 8.11 -4.30 -0.59
N ALA A 9 7.04 -4.79 -1.20
CA ALA A 9 6.14 -3.93 -1.96
C ALA A 9 5.47 -2.91 -1.03
N ILE A 10 5.04 -3.35 0.15
CA ILE A 10 4.44 -2.47 1.14
C ILE A 10 5.48 -1.46 1.63
N GLU A 11 6.69 -1.91 1.90
CA GLU A 11 7.77 -1.02 2.32
C GLU A 11 8.02 0.07 1.29
N ASN A 12 8.03 -0.31 0.03
CA ASN A 12 8.23 0.66 -1.05
C ASN A 12 7.11 1.68 -1.08
N ILE A 13 5.89 1.25 -0.77
CA ILE A 13 4.76 2.18 -0.69
C ILE A 13 4.95 3.16 0.45
N TYR A 14 5.40 2.68 1.62
CA TYR A 14 5.69 3.58 2.73
C TYR A 14 6.74 4.62 2.33
N LYS A 15 7.80 4.17 1.68
CA LYS A 15 8.86 5.08 1.24
C LYS A 15 8.35 6.08 0.22
N SER A 16 7.48 5.63 -0.67
CA SER A 16 6.89 6.52 -1.67
C SER A 16 6.05 7.60 -1.01
N LEU A 17 5.27 7.22 0.01
CA LEU A 17 4.46 8.18 0.74
C LEU A 17 5.31 9.21 1.46
N GLU A 18 6.49 8.79 1.94
CA GLU A 18 7.44 9.70 2.58
C GLU A 18 8.13 10.60 1.58
N ASP A 19 8.16 10.20 0.32
CA ASP A 19 8.80 10.95 -0.74
C ASP A 19 7.77 11.59 -1.67
N ASP A 20 6.78 12.21 -1.06
CA ASP A 20 5.77 12.98 -1.78
C ASP A 20 5.04 12.17 -2.85
N ASN A 21 4.76 10.90 -2.54
CA ASN A 21 4.07 9.97 -3.43
C ASN A 21 4.85 9.70 -4.72
N ASN A 22 6.16 9.76 -4.66
CA ASN A 22 7.00 9.51 -5.83
C ASN A 22 6.83 8.06 -6.28
N ASP A 23 6.40 7.88 -7.53
CA ASP A 23 6.19 6.56 -8.13
C ASP A 23 5.20 5.70 -7.37
N ILE A 24 4.25 6.32 -6.65
CA ILE A 24 3.29 5.56 -5.85
C ILE A 24 2.48 4.60 -6.71
N ASP A 25 2.11 5.01 -7.92
CA ASP A 25 1.34 4.16 -8.82
C ASP A 25 2.11 2.89 -9.18
N THR A 26 3.40 3.03 -9.46
CA THR A 26 4.24 1.89 -9.79
C THR A 26 4.29 0.89 -8.64
N HIS A 27 4.43 1.41 -7.41
CA HIS A 27 4.49 0.54 -6.23
C HIS A 27 3.15 -0.12 -5.94
N ILE A 28 2.05 0.60 -6.17
CA ILE A 28 0.73 0.01 -5.99
C ILE A 28 0.50 -1.10 -7.02
N MET A 29 0.91 -0.88 -8.26
CA MET A 29 0.76 -1.89 -9.29
C MET A 29 1.58 -3.13 -8.97
N ALA A 30 2.78 -2.95 -8.46
CA ALA A 30 3.62 -4.09 -8.07
C ALA A 30 2.95 -4.88 -6.96
N LEU A 31 2.40 -4.18 -5.96
CA LEU A 31 1.69 -4.85 -4.87
C LEU A 31 0.45 -5.58 -5.39
N LYS A 32 -0.28 -4.94 -6.30
CA LYS A 32 -1.47 -5.55 -6.88
C LYS A 32 -1.14 -6.88 -7.56
N GLU A 33 -0.04 -6.92 -8.30
CA GLU A 33 0.36 -8.14 -8.97
C GLU A 33 0.69 -9.25 -7.97
N ILE A 34 1.33 -8.90 -6.87
CA ILE A 34 1.65 -9.86 -5.82
C ILE A 34 0.37 -10.39 -5.19
N LEU A 35 -0.56 -9.50 -4.87
CA LEU A 35 -1.83 -9.89 -4.26
C LEU A 35 -2.64 -10.77 -5.20
N LYS A 36 -2.58 -10.48 -6.49
CA LYS A 36 -3.29 -11.27 -7.48
C LYS A 36 -2.78 -12.71 -7.49
N LYS A 37 -1.48 -12.89 -7.34
CA LYS A 37 -0.90 -14.22 -7.27
C LYS A 37 -1.35 -14.97 -6.02
N GLU A 38 -1.68 -14.24 -4.96
CA GLU A 38 -2.18 -14.82 -3.72
C GLU A 38 -3.69 -14.96 -3.70
N ASN A 39 -4.34 -14.66 -4.83
CA ASN A 39 -5.79 -14.75 -4.95
C ASN A 39 -6.52 -13.80 -4.01
N THR A 40 -5.98 -12.63 -3.80
CA THR A 40 -6.58 -11.63 -2.92
C THR A 40 -6.36 -10.24 -3.49
N ASN A 41 -7.05 -9.26 -2.93
CA ASN A 41 -6.82 -7.87 -3.29
C ASN A 41 -6.77 -7.01 -2.02
N VAL A 42 -6.62 -7.65 -0.87
CA VAL A 42 -6.62 -6.97 0.42
C VAL A 42 -5.21 -6.96 0.99
N VAL A 43 -4.81 -5.80 1.49
CA VAL A 43 -3.52 -5.66 2.16
C VAL A 43 -3.72 -4.93 3.48
N THR A 44 -2.98 -5.35 4.50
CA THR A 44 -3.02 -4.72 5.81
C THR A 44 -1.76 -3.89 5.98
N VAL A 45 -1.92 -2.63 6.34
CA VAL A 45 -0.79 -1.74 6.57
C VAL A 45 -0.79 -1.26 8.02
N GLU A 46 0.37 -0.85 8.49
CA GLU A 46 0.51 -0.33 9.85
C GLU A 46 0.35 1.19 9.82
N PRO A 47 -0.70 1.71 10.47
CA PRO A 47 -0.94 3.16 10.47
C PRO A 47 0.22 3.94 11.07
N ALA A 48 0.91 3.35 12.03
CA ALA A 48 2.02 4.02 12.69
C ALA A 48 3.16 4.37 11.73
N ARG A 49 3.22 3.70 10.60
CA ARG A 49 4.27 3.94 9.60
C ARG A 49 3.85 4.98 8.56
N LEU A 50 2.63 5.45 8.63
CA LEU A 50 2.14 6.42 7.66
C LEU A 50 2.50 7.84 8.11
N ILE A 51 2.88 8.66 7.14
CA ILE A 51 3.20 10.06 7.43
C ILE A 51 1.97 10.78 7.94
N GLN A 52 0.84 10.56 7.28
CA GLN A 52 -0.42 11.16 7.68
C GLN A 52 -1.26 10.10 8.37
N ASN A 53 -0.99 9.90 9.65
CA ASN A 53 -1.69 8.89 10.43
C ASN A 53 -2.89 9.52 11.14
N ASN A 54 -3.80 10.08 10.36
CA ASN A 54 -5.05 10.60 10.88
C ASN A 54 -6.19 10.02 10.06
N ARG A 55 -7.42 10.25 10.51
CA ARG A 55 -8.59 9.66 9.86
C ARG A 55 -8.69 10.07 8.40
N GLN A 56 -8.49 11.33 8.12
CA GLN A 56 -8.61 11.84 6.75
C GLN A 56 -7.54 11.25 5.85
N GLY A 57 -6.30 11.21 6.33
CA GLY A 57 -5.21 10.64 5.54
C GLY A 57 -5.43 9.17 5.24
N ARG A 58 -5.93 8.42 6.23
CA ARG A 58 -6.20 7.01 6.02
C ARG A 58 -7.33 6.80 5.02
N LYS A 59 -8.37 7.61 5.08
CA LYS A 59 -9.47 7.51 4.11
C LYS A 59 -8.99 7.82 2.70
N LEU A 60 -8.16 8.85 2.56
CA LEU A 60 -7.62 9.20 1.26
C LEU A 60 -6.78 8.07 0.68
N MET A 61 -5.96 7.47 1.51
CA MET A 61 -5.14 6.35 1.09
C MET A 61 -5.99 5.17 0.65
N GLN A 62 -7.02 4.85 1.43
CA GLN A 62 -7.91 3.75 1.07
C GLN A 62 -8.62 4.00 -0.26
N ALA A 63 -9.09 5.22 -0.46
CA ALA A 63 -9.78 5.57 -1.70
C ALA A 63 -8.82 5.50 -2.89
N TYR A 64 -7.61 5.98 -2.71
CA TYR A 64 -6.61 5.98 -3.76
C TYR A 64 -6.26 4.57 -4.20
N PHE A 65 -6.03 3.69 -3.23
CA PHE A 65 -5.69 2.31 -3.52
C PHE A 65 -6.87 1.56 -4.11
N LYS A 66 -8.07 1.83 -3.63
CA LYS A 66 -9.27 1.17 -4.12
C LYS A 66 -9.50 1.43 -5.60
N LYS A 67 -9.21 2.65 -6.04
CA LYS A 67 -9.33 2.98 -7.45
C LYS A 67 -8.43 2.10 -8.32
N ARG A 68 -7.37 1.59 -7.75
CA ARG A 68 -6.42 0.74 -8.47
C ARG A 68 -6.66 -0.74 -8.22
N GLY A 69 -7.74 -1.07 -7.52
CA GLY A 69 -8.11 -2.46 -7.30
C GLY A 69 -7.48 -3.08 -6.07
N VAL A 70 -6.96 -2.27 -5.15
CA VAL A 70 -6.35 -2.76 -3.92
C VAL A 70 -7.14 -2.23 -2.73
N ILE A 71 -7.55 -3.15 -1.86
CA ILE A 71 -8.28 -2.78 -0.66
C ILE A 71 -7.31 -2.71 0.51
N VAL A 72 -7.21 -1.54 1.12
CA VAL A 72 -6.30 -1.31 2.23
C VAL A 72 -7.07 -1.39 3.54
N THR A 73 -6.56 -2.23 4.44
CA THR A 73 -7.05 -2.27 5.81
C THR A 73 -5.93 -1.85 6.74
N PHE A 74 -6.27 -1.30 7.88
CA PHE A 74 -5.26 -0.84 8.82
C PHE A 74 -5.20 -1.80 10.00
N LYS A 75 -3.98 -2.13 10.38
CA LYS A 75 -3.77 -3.04 11.48
C LYS A 75 -4.30 -2.40 12.76
N ASP A 76 -5.14 -3.12 13.45
CA ASP A 76 -5.69 -2.66 14.70
C ASP A 76 -4.74 -3.14 15.77
N LYS A 77 -4.05 -2.24 16.35
CA LYS A 77 -3.07 -2.42 17.35
C LYS A 77 -2.94 -3.76 18.03
#